data_13cdd57d66bad5d853e9219e27674bca
#
_entry.id   13cdd57d66bad5d853e9219e27674bca
#
_cell.length_a   1.000
_cell.length_b   1.000
_cell.length_c   1.000
_cell.angle_alpha   90.00
_cell.angle_beta   90.00
_cell.angle_gamma   90.00
#
_symmetry.space_group_name_H-M   'P 1'
#
loop_
_entity.id
_entity.type
_entity.pdbx_description
1 polymer ?
#
loop_
_entity_poly.entity_id
_entity_poly.type
_entity_poly.pdbx_seq_one_letter_code
_entity_poly.pdbx_strand_id
1 'polypeptide(L)'
;MFKHKTSTLWISCLVLAVIIFGACSGTLRNKAFIYKEPVKDPDIHVDIYIPDKAYQGTTLLADNHRPERPRIIEVDMRGQIIWEYVLPHNLRQYTNPGFDVERLLNNNILFVLPLQGVYEISRSGDIVWSYMDSKVSHDADRLPNGNTLVVFGGGDGISDPQVKEINSKGEIVWAWYARDHFNKPPYKDIYEEGWTHTNAASRLPNGNTLISPRNFNFVVEVDPQGAVVRTIGEGIFHKQHDPEMLPNGHILVANHKIPHRAVEVDLNTGEIVWQSSGFERDAIPVRDADRLPNGNTLVTGTTKIVEISADGQIVWQLKLRGVNFKNPRDWAGLGFYKAERIAPH
;
A
#
# COMPACT_ATOMS: atom_id res chain seq x y z
N MET A 1 -79.95 51.25 -22.11
CA MET A 1 -78.80 52.06 -21.61
C MET A 1 -77.75 51.07 -21.09
N PHE A 2 -76.97 50.49 -22.01
CA PHE A 2 -75.93 49.49 -21.67
C PHE A 2 -74.57 50.05 -21.91
N LYS A 3 -73.72 50.12 -20.85
CA LYS A 3 -72.33 50.50 -20.91
C LYS A 3 -71.47 49.30 -21.22
N HIS A 4 -70.80 49.28 -22.34
CA HIS A 4 -69.73 48.35 -22.67
C HIS A 4 -68.48 48.67 -21.84
N LYS A 5 -67.97 47.67 -21.08
CA LYS A 5 -66.63 47.67 -20.49
C LYS A 5 -65.72 46.82 -21.39
N THR A 6 -64.78 47.49 -21.98
CA THR A 6 -63.65 46.86 -22.71
C THR A 6 -62.62 46.41 -21.68
N SER A 7 -62.36 45.10 -21.62
CA SER A 7 -61.28 44.53 -20.82
C SER A 7 -59.99 44.39 -21.67
N THR A 8 -59.00 45.14 -21.29
CA THR A 8 -57.67 45.09 -21.90
C THR A 8 -56.91 43.92 -21.29
N LEU A 9 -56.58 42.92 -22.14
CA LEU A 9 -55.75 41.78 -21.76
C LEU A 9 -54.27 42.20 -21.82
N TRP A 10 -53.60 42.19 -20.65
CA TRP A 10 -52.17 42.34 -20.54
C TRP A 10 -51.53 40.96 -20.69
N ILE A 11 -50.83 40.75 -21.83
CA ILE A 11 -49.97 39.56 -22.02
C ILE A 11 -48.62 39.86 -21.39
N SER A 12 -48.39 39.28 -20.22
CA SER A 12 -47.07 39.32 -19.60
C SER A 12 -46.16 38.28 -20.25
N CYS A 13 -45.23 38.72 -21.09
CA CYS A 13 -44.12 37.89 -21.56
C CYS A 13 -43.19 37.60 -20.35
N LEU A 14 -43.25 36.37 -19.81
CA LEU A 14 -42.25 35.85 -18.90
C LEU A 14 -41.01 35.48 -19.74
N VAL A 15 -39.99 36.32 -19.69
CA VAL A 15 -38.64 35.97 -20.18
C VAL A 15 -38.01 35.06 -19.17
N LEU A 16 -37.98 33.75 -19.49
CA LEU A 16 -37.23 32.77 -18.70
C LEU A 16 -35.74 32.96 -19.03
N ALA A 17 -35.04 33.66 -18.12
CA ALA A 17 -33.58 33.71 -18.18
C ALA A 17 -33.04 32.37 -17.73
N VAL A 18 -32.65 31.49 -18.66
CA VAL A 18 -31.87 30.31 -18.38
C VAL A 18 -30.46 30.76 -18.04
N ILE A 19 -30.18 30.89 -16.74
CA ILE A 19 -28.81 31.04 -16.25
C ILE A 19 -28.13 29.69 -16.41
N ILE A 20 -27.38 29.53 -17.50
CA ILE A 20 -26.43 28.42 -17.63
C ILE A 20 -25.31 28.71 -16.66
N PHE A 21 -25.36 28.12 -15.48
CA PHE A 21 -24.17 27.96 -14.66
C PHE A 21 -23.23 27.01 -15.37
N GLY A 22 -22.35 27.55 -16.18
CA GLY A 22 -21.14 26.87 -16.61
C GLY A 22 -20.32 26.59 -15.35
N ALA A 23 -20.50 25.40 -14.80
CA ALA A 23 -19.55 24.86 -13.82
C ALA A 23 -18.21 24.74 -14.55
N CYS A 24 -17.35 25.75 -14.45
CA CYS A 24 -15.92 25.57 -14.61
C CYS A 24 -15.45 24.62 -13.51
N SER A 25 -15.65 23.32 -13.70
CA SER A 25 -14.89 22.30 -12.99
C SER A 25 -13.45 22.39 -13.52
N GLY A 26 -12.72 23.37 -13.06
CA GLY A 26 -11.28 23.36 -13.08
C GLY A 26 -10.86 22.21 -12.18
N THR A 27 -10.88 20.98 -12.71
CA THR A 27 -10.13 19.87 -12.15
C THR A 27 -8.71 20.37 -12.08
N LEU A 28 -8.27 20.73 -10.87
CA LEU A 28 -6.85 20.85 -10.55
C LEU A 28 -6.26 19.48 -10.88
N ARG A 29 -5.77 19.32 -12.11
CA ARG A 29 -5.04 18.12 -12.51
C ARG A 29 -3.81 18.08 -11.62
N ASN A 30 -3.80 17.17 -10.67
CA ASN A 30 -2.59 16.85 -9.98
C ASN A 30 -1.62 16.32 -11.02
N LYS A 31 -0.49 16.99 -11.14
CA LYS A 31 0.54 16.58 -12.07
C LYS A 31 1.64 15.90 -11.28
N ALA A 32 2.09 14.76 -11.77
CA ALA A 32 3.37 14.23 -11.36
C ALA A 32 4.49 15.07 -11.96
N PHE A 33 5.62 15.13 -11.25
CA PHE A 33 6.81 15.82 -11.71
C PHE A 33 7.86 14.78 -12.12
N ILE A 34 8.25 14.81 -13.40
CA ILE A 34 9.41 14.07 -13.90
C ILE A 34 10.57 15.07 -13.92
N TYR A 35 11.57 14.84 -13.13
CA TYR A 35 12.72 15.73 -13.05
C TYR A 35 13.71 15.42 -14.19
N LYS A 36 14.09 16.42 -14.98
CA LYS A 36 15.12 16.27 -16.01
C LYS A 36 16.49 15.98 -15.38
N GLU A 37 16.77 16.63 -14.25
CA GLU A 37 17.94 16.38 -13.42
C GLU A 37 17.44 15.92 -12.04
N PRO A 38 18.02 14.86 -11.48
CA PRO A 38 17.62 14.35 -10.16
C PRO A 38 17.72 15.41 -9.08
N VAL A 39 16.72 15.48 -8.19
CA VAL A 39 16.60 16.52 -7.16
C VAL A 39 16.92 15.94 -5.79
N LYS A 40 17.74 16.64 -5.01
CA LYS A 40 18.02 16.29 -3.62
C LYS A 40 16.86 16.73 -2.72
N ASP A 41 16.38 15.81 -1.89
CA ASP A 41 15.51 16.14 -0.77
C ASP A 41 16.36 16.40 0.49
N PRO A 42 16.06 17.43 1.29
CA PRO A 42 16.85 17.73 2.50
C PRO A 42 16.73 16.65 3.58
N ASP A 43 15.62 15.92 3.63
CA ASP A 43 15.32 14.95 4.67
C ASP A 43 15.62 13.51 4.24
N ILE A 44 15.68 13.22 2.93
CA ILE A 44 15.93 11.88 2.39
C ILE A 44 17.37 11.80 1.88
N HIS A 45 18.10 10.78 2.32
CA HIS A 45 19.47 10.58 1.84
C HIS A 45 19.92 9.13 1.92
N VAL A 46 20.81 8.76 1.03
CA VAL A 46 21.54 7.49 1.06
C VAL A 46 22.87 7.71 1.78
N ASP A 47 23.11 6.95 2.86
CA ASP A 47 24.35 7.01 3.63
C ASP A 47 25.21 5.73 3.50
N ILE A 48 24.63 4.65 2.96
CA ILE A 48 25.37 3.45 2.55
C ILE A 48 25.02 3.14 1.11
N TYR A 49 26.03 2.99 0.26
CA TYR A 49 25.88 2.51 -1.11
C TYR A 49 27.15 1.83 -1.58
N ILE A 50 27.08 0.53 -1.79
CA ILE A 50 28.14 -0.33 -2.31
C ILE A 50 27.71 -0.79 -3.72
N PRO A 51 28.11 -0.07 -4.79
CA PRO A 51 27.58 -0.29 -6.14
C PRO A 51 27.69 -1.72 -6.67
N ASP A 52 28.80 -2.38 -6.37
CA ASP A 52 29.09 -3.73 -6.88
C ASP A 52 28.28 -4.83 -6.17
N LYS A 53 27.64 -4.51 -5.04
CA LYS A 53 26.82 -5.44 -4.24
C LYS A 53 25.35 -5.13 -4.27
N ALA A 54 24.97 -3.86 -4.38
CA ALA A 54 23.59 -3.44 -4.40
C ALA A 54 22.91 -3.77 -5.74
N TYR A 55 21.65 -4.19 -5.69
CA TYR A 55 20.83 -4.37 -6.87
C TYR A 55 20.52 -3.03 -7.50
N GLN A 56 21.05 -2.81 -8.71
CA GLN A 56 20.94 -1.53 -9.39
C GLN A 56 19.51 -1.25 -9.84
N GLY A 57 19.15 0.04 -9.91
CA GLY A 57 17.83 0.47 -10.37
C GLY A 57 17.38 1.76 -9.70
N THR A 58 16.07 1.92 -9.59
CA THR A 58 15.44 3.01 -8.83
C THR A 58 14.59 2.43 -7.72
N THR A 59 14.22 3.23 -6.73
CA THR A 59 13.32 2.79 -5.66
C THR A 59 12.08 3.66 -5.67
N LEU A 60 10.92 3.04 -5.92
CA LEU A 60 9.60 3.65 -5.75
C LEU A 60 9.18 3.50 -4.29
N LEU A 61 8.66 4.55 -3.68
CA LEU A 61 8.24 4.49 -2.29
C LEU A 61 7.11 5.48 -1.98
N ALA A 62 6.25 5.09 -1.05
CA ALA A 62 5.27 5.95 -0.41
C ALA A 62 5.92 6.70 0.76
N ASP A 63 5.76 8.01 0.78
CA ASP A 63 6.39 8.90 1.76
C ASP A 63 5.37 9.87 2.35
N ASN A 64 5.03 9.67 3.63
CA ASN A 64 4.16 10.56 4.39
C ASN A 64 4.84 11.15 5.63
N HIS A 65 6.20 11.18 5.68
CA HIS A 65 6.91 11.73 6.83
C HIS A 65 6.57 13.21 7.09
N ARG A 66 6.10 13.93 6.06
CA ARG A 66 5.48 15.24 6.14
C ARG A 66 3.98 15.13 5.89
N PRO A 67 3.15 15.06 6.94
CA PRO A 67 1.70 14.83 6.79
C PRO A 67 0.98 15.89 5.96
N GLU A 68 1.51 17.11 5.90
CA GLU A 68 0.99 18.21 5.07
C GLU A 68 1.32 18.03 3.58
N ARG A 69 2.28 17.17 3.24
CA ARG A 69 2.74 16.95 1.86
C ARG A 69 3.10 15.47 1.61
N PRO A 70 2.16 14.53 1.86
CA PRO A 70 2.41 13.12 1.53
C PRO A 70 2.54 12.95 0.02
N ARG A 71 3.39 12.00 -0.38
CA ARG A 71 3.77 11.84 -1.78
C ARG A 71 4.19 10.41 -2.11
N ILE A 72 4.19 10.10 -3.38
CA ILE A 72 4.86 8.94 -3.95
C ILE A 72 6.09 9.46 -4.68
N ILE A 73 7.24 8.90 -4.43
CA ILE A 73 8.50 9.30 -5.07
C ILE A 73 9.22 8.09 -5.64
N GLU A 74 9.97 8.33 -6.71
CA GLU A 74 10.95 7.40 -7.23
C GLU A 74 12.34 8.05 -7.10
N VAL A 75 13.27 7.36 -6.47
CA VAL A 75 14.61 7.85 -6.23
C VAL A 75 15.65 6.98 -6.93
N ASP A 76 16.78 7.60 -7.33
CA ASP A 76 17.92 6.88 -7.84
C ASP A 76 18.73 6.19 -6.70
N MET A 77 19.78 5.46 -7.05
CA MET A 77 20.63 4.76 -6.08
C MET A 77 21.39 5.70 -5.12
N ARG A 78 21.40 7.00 -5.40
CA ARG A 78 21.99 8.04 -4.53
C ARG A 78 20.94 8.76 -3.68
N GLY A 79 19.67 8.33 -3.76
CA GLY A 79 18.55 8.92 -3.03
C GLY A 79 18.06 10.25 -3.60
N GLN A 80 18.41 10.56 -4.87
CA GLN A 80 17.90 11.75 -5.55
C GLN A 80 16.56 11.45 -6.21
N ILE A 81 15.58 12.32 -6.04
CA ILE A 81 14.24 12.17 -6.61
C ILE A 81 14.30 12.39 -8.12
N ILE A 82 13.82 11.39 -8.87
CA ILE A 82 13.68 11.43 -10.34
C ILE A 82 12.23 11.59 -10.78
N TRP A 83 11.30 11.19 -9.94
CA TRP A 83 9.86 11.35 -10.16
C TRP A 83 9.14 11.58 -8.83
N GLU A 84 8.09 12.40 -8.85
CA GLU A 84 7.30 12.73 -7.66
C GLU A 84 5.82 12.94 -8.03
N TYR A 85 4.93 12.37 -7.22
CA TYR A 85 3.51 12.67 -7.23
C TYR A 85 3.08 13.08 -5.81
N VAL A 86 2.74 14.36 -5.64
CA VAL A 86 2.22 14.87 -4.38
C VAL A 86 0.72 14.62 -4.31
N LEU A 87 0.27 13.97 -3.25
CA LEU A 87 -1.15 13.64 -3.10
C LEU A 87 -2.02 14.90 -3.03
N PRO A 88 -3.20 14.89 -3.69
CA PRO A 88 -4.19 15.97 -3.60
C PRO A 88 -4.57 16.26 -2.15
N HIS A 89 -4.89 17.51 -1.87
CA HIS A 89 -5.23 17.95 -0.51
C HIS A 89 -6.35 17.11 0.13
N ASN A 90 -7.37 16.76 -0.64
CA ASN A 90 -8.52 15.96 -0.18
C ASN A 90 -8.18 14.49 0.11
N LEU A 91 -7.04 13.98 -0.35
CA LEU A 91 -6.60 12.60 -0.10
C LEU A 91 -5.57 12.48 1.03
N ARG A 92 -4.96 13.57 1.45
CA ARG A 92 -3.86 13.56 2.44
C ARG A 92 -4.23 12.96 3.79
N GLN A 93 -5.49 13.13 4.21
CA GLN A 93 -5.98 12.59 5.48
C GLN A 93 -5.98 11.06 5.54
N TYR A 94 -5.90 10.37 4.39
CA TYR A 94 -5.92 8.90 4.28
C TYR A 94 -4.52 8.28 4.19
N THR A 95 -3.45 9.05 4.35
CA THR A 95 -2.07 8.57 4.23
C THR A 95 -1.44 8.12 5.55
N ASN A 96 -2.17 8.18 6.64
CA ASN A 96 -1.80 7.67 7.95
C ASN A 96 -2.81 6.57 8.34
N PRO A 97 -2.36 5.33 8.57
CA PRO A 97 -1.06 4.85 9.04
C PRO A 97 -0.02 4.46 7.97
N GLY A 98 -0.05 4.99 6.81
CA GLY A 98 0.83 4.64 5.72
C GLY A 98 0.04 4.07 4.55
N PHE A 99 0.64 3.98 3.39
CA PHE A 99 -0.03 3.53 2.18
C PHE A 99 0.92 2.75 1.27
N ASP A 100 0.34 1.77 0.59
CA ASP A 100 1.02 0.89 -0.33
C ASP A 100 1.22 1.53 -1.70
N VAL A 101 2.24 1.07 -2.43
CA VAL A 101 2.58 1.52 -3.78
C VAL A 101 3.22 0.41 -4.59
N GLU A 102 2.76 0.23 -5.83
CA GLU A 102 3.25 -0.78 -6.78
C GLU A 102 3.50 -0.13 -8.16
N ARG A 103 4.62 -0.49 -8.82
CA ARG A 103 4.89 -0.13 -10.21
C ARG A 103 4.31 -1.17 -11.16
N LEU A 104 3.30 -0.79 -11.94
CA LEU A 104 2.68 -1.67 -12.90
C LEU A 104 3.52 -1.86 -14.17
N LEU A 105 3.32 -2.98 -14.88
CA LEU A 105 4.00 -3.28 -16.14
C LEU A 105 3.81 -2.22 -17.24
N ASN A 106 2.69 -1.49 -17.21
CA ASN A 106 2.42 -0.37 -18.12
C ASN A 106 3.06 0.97 -17.68
N ASN A 107 3.93 0.93 -16.66
CA ASN A 107 4.57 2.08 -16.03
C ASN A 107 3.63 2.98 -15.20
N ASN A 108 2.36 2.66 -15.06
CA ASN A 108 1.49 3.35 -14.11
C ASN A 108 1.88 2.97 -12.67
N ILE A 109 1.36 3.70 -11.72
CA ILE A 109 1.52 3.45 -10.29
C ILE A 109 0.17 3.09 -9.70
N LEU A 110 0.07 1.91 -9.11
CA LEU A 110 -1.04 1.52 -8.24
C LEU A 110 -0.70 1.96 -6.82
N PHE A 111 -1.66 2.51 -6.08
CA PHE A 111 -1.46 2.81 -4.66
C PHE A 111 -2.77 2.71 -3.89
N VAL A 112 -2.63 2.43 -2.60
CA VAL A 112 -3.75 2.25 -1.69
C VAL A 112 -3.78 3.39 -0.69
N LEU A 113 -4.96 3.98 -0.50
CA LEU A 113 -5.22 4.87 0.63
C LEU A 113 -6.17 4.15 1.59
N PRO A 114 -5.71 3.75 2.78
CA PRO A 114 -6.55 3.08 3.77
C PRO A 114 -7.81 3.87 4.08
N LEU A 115 -8.94 3.18 4.23
CA LEU A 115 -10.28 3.74 4.49
C LEU A 115 -10.83 4.64 3.36
N GLN A 116 -10.19 4.66 2.19
CA GLN A 116 -10.60 5.48 1.05
C GLN A 116 -10.71 4.67 -0.23
N GLY A 117 -9.66 3.95 -0.63
CA GLY A 117 -9.70 3.17 -1.87
C GLY A 117 -8.34 2.90 -2.50
N VAL A 118 -8.41 2.33 -3.69
CA VAL A 118 -7.25 1.99 -4.53
C VAL A 118 -7.26 2.89 -5.76
N TYR A 119 -6.11 3.38 -6.16
CA TYR A 119 -5.93 4.29 -7.29
C TYR A 119 -4.83 3.79 -8.22
N GLU A 120 -5.06 3.90 -9.52
CA GLU A 120 -4.01 3.79 -10.53
C GLU A 120 -3.81 5.16 -11.17
N ILE A 121 -2.57 5.64 -11.17
CA ILE A 121 -2.18 6.88 -11.83
C ILE A 121 -1.18 6.61 -12.95
N SER A 122 -1.28 7.42 -14.01
CA SER A 122 -0.24 7.48 -15.03
C SER A 122 1.02 8.17 -14.51
N ARG A 123 2.12 8.05 -15.25
CA ARG A 123 3.37 8.80 -14.92
C ARG A 123 3.22 10.31 -14.99
N SER A 124 2.20 10.82 -15.67
CA SER A 124 1.84 12.26 -15.66
C SER A 124 1.01 12.67 -14.44
N GLY A 125 0.56 11.72 -13.59
CA GLY A 125 -0.24 11.96 -12.40
C GLY A 125 -1.76 12.00 -12.66
N ASP A 126 -2.21 11.58 -13.85
CA ASP A 126 -3.64 11.46 -14.14
C ASP A 126 -4.17 10.16 -13.52
N ILE A 127 -5.29 10.21 -12.78
CA ILE A 127 -5.97 9.01 -12.29
C ILE A 127 -6.62 8.31 -13.50
N VAL A 128 -6.21 7.08 -13.78
CA VAL A 128 -6.70 6.29 -14.92
C VAL A 128 -7.67 5.20 -14.49
N TRP A 129 -7.61 4.76 -13.22
CA TRP A 129 -8.56 3.85 -12.62
C TRP A 129 -8.64 4.09 -11.11
N SER A 130 -9.79 3.78 -10.50
CA SER A 130 -9.92 3.78 -9.04
C SER A 130 -11.04 2.86 -8.60
N TYR A 131 -10.89 2.31 -7.39
CA TYR A 131 -11.93 1.59 -6.67
C TYR A 131 -12.08 2.19 -5.28
N MET A 132 -13.32 2.62 -4.94
CA MET A 132 -13.59 3.35 -3.71
C MET A 132 -14.36 2.46 -2.73
N ASP A 133 -13.77 2.20 -1.55
CA ASP A 133 -14.43 1.49 -0.46
C ASP A 133 -13.77 1.92 0.87
N SER A 134 -14.58 2.39 1.81
CA SER A 134 -14.11 2.89 3.12
C SER A 134 -13.54 1.80 4.05
N LYS A 135 -13.55 0.54 3.65
CA LYS A 135 -12.96 -0.58 4.38
C LYS A 135 -11.67 -1.11 3.74
N VAL A 136 -11.22 -0.50 2.64
CA VAL A 136 -9.90 -0.81 2.07
C VAL A 136 -8.81 -0.61 3.13
N SER A 137 -7.90 -1.57 3.21
CA SER A 137 -6.82 -1.55 4.18
C SER A 137 -5.48 -1.18 3.52
N HIS A 138 -4.45 -1.95 3.68
CA HIS A 138 -3.08 -1.51 3.49
C HIS A 138 -2.42 -2.01 2.21
N ASP A 139 -3.09 -2.84 1.41
CA ASP A 139 -2.44 -3.55 0.32
C ASP A 139 -3.39 -3.80 -0.85
N ALA A 140 -2.87 -3.70 -2.08
CA ALA A 140 -3.55 -4.09 -3.30
C ALA A 140 -2.57 -4.40 -4.43
N ASP A 141 -2.73 -5.58 -5.04
CA ASP A 141 -1.90 -6.06 -6.15
C ASP A 141 -2.66 -6.07 -7.47
N ARG A 142 -2.05 -5.61 -8.55
CA ARG A 142 -2.57 -5.81 -9.90
C ARG A 142 -2.22 -7.21 -10.41
N LEU A 143 -3.24 -8.02 -10.63
CA LEU A 143 -3.07 -9.38 -11.12
C LEU A 143 -2.79 -9.45 -12.65
N PRO A 144 -2.14 -10.52 -13.15
CA PRO A 144 -1.85 -10.68 -14.57
C PRO A 144 -3.09 -10.70 -15.47
N ASN A 145 -4.27 -11.08 -14.93
CA ASN A 145 -5.54 -11.05 -15.65
C ASN A 145 -6.18 -9.65 -15.74
N GLY A 146 -5.53 -8.62 -15.17
CA GLY A 146 -5.99 -7.25 -15.14
C GLY A 146 -6.94 -6.92 -13.98
N ASN A 147 -7.31 -7.89 -13.16
CA ASN A 147 -8.05 -7.66 -11.92
C ASN A 147 -7.12 -7.09 -10.84
N THR A 148 -7.69 -6.58 -9.76
CA THR A 148 -6.95 -6.09 -8.60
C THR A 148 -7.35 -6.90 -7.37
N LEU A 149 -6.37 -7.48 -6.70
CA LEU A 149 -6.55 -8.08 -5.38
C LEU A 149 -6.45 -6.95 -4.34
N VAL A 150 -7.39 -6.86 -3.41
CA VAL A 150 -7.46 -5.76 -2.44
C VAL A 150 -7.79 -6.32 -1.06
N VAL A 151 -7.11 -5.82 -0.02
CA VAL A 151 -7.37 -6.21 1.37
C VAL A 151 -8.31 -5.25 2.10
N PHE A 152 -9.08 -5.80 3.03
CA PHE A 152 -10.14 -5.13 3.79
C PHE A 152 -10.00 -5.47 5.28
N GLY A 153 -8.97 -4.97 5.95
CA GLY A 153 -8.65 -5.31 7.34
C GLY A 153 -8.75 -4.15 8.31
N GLY A 154 -8.79 -2.92 7.82
CA GLY A 154 -8.86 -1.72 8.69
C GLY A 154 -10.24 -1.57 9.34
N GLY A 155 -10.35 -1.92 10.63
CA GLY A 155 -11.63 -1.88 11.35
C GLY A 155 -12.62 -2.95 10.91
N ASP A 156 -12.14 -4.06 10.34
CA ASP A 156 -12.99 -5.16 9.87
C ASP A 156 -13.74 -5.85 11.02
N GLY A 157 -14.95 -6.25 10.74
CA GLY A 157 -15.76 -7.12 11.60
C GLY A 157 -15.76 -8.56 11.10
N ILE A 158 -16.23 -9.50 11.94
CA ILE A 158 -16.31 -10.93 11.61
C ILE A 158 -17.19 -11.21 10.36
N SER A 159 -18.11 -10.33 10.03
CA SER A 159 -19.00 -10.47 8.85
C SER A 159 -18.40 -9.91 7.55
N ASP A 160 -17.33 -9.15 7.64
CA ASP A 160 -16.72 -8.50 6.48
C ASP A 160 -15.84 -9.49 5.69
N PRO A 161 -15.70 -9.32 4.36
CA PRO A 161 -14.66 -9.99 3.61
C PRO A 161 -13.31 -9.37 3.96
N GLN A 162 -12.27 -10.19 4.06
CA GLN A 162 -10.91 -9.72 4.34
C GLN A 162 -10.11 -9.45 3.06
N VAL A 163 -10.46 -10.14 1.97
CA VAL A 163 -9.82 -9.95 0.66
C VAL A 163 -10.90 -10.00 -0.42
N LYS A 164 -10.78 -9.13 -1.43
CA LYS A 164 -11.62 -9.15 -2.63
C LYS A 164 -10.72 -9.10 -3.87
N GLU A 165 -11.10 -9.81 -4.93
CA GLU A 165 -10.60 -9.61 -6.28
C GLU A 165 -11.63 -8.80 -7.07
N ILE A 166 -11.19 -7.72 -7.69
CA ILE A 166 -12.03 -6.71 -8.33
C ILE A 166 -11.60 -6.58 -9.78
N ASN A 167 -12.54 -6.68 -10.71
CA ASN A 167 -12.25 -6.51 -12.13
C ASN A 167 -12.10 -5.03 -12.53
N SER A 168 -11.71 -4.77 -13.76
CA SER A 168 -11.50 -3.41 -14.28
C SER A 168 -12.74 -2.51 -14.26
N LYS A 169 -13.95 -3.10 -14.11
CA LYS A 169 -15.22 -2.38 -13.99
C LYS A 169 -15.60 -2.06 -12.55
N GLY A 170 -14.81 -2.53 -11.57
CA GLY A 170 -15.12 -2.38 -10.14
C GLY A 170 -16.05 -3.46 -9.59
N GLU A 171 -16.31 -4.54 -10.34
CA GLU A 171 -17.14 -5.66 -9.89
C GLU A 171 -16.31 -6.67 -9.12
N ILE A 172 -16.84 -7.15 -7.98
CA ILE A 172 -16.20 -8.17 -7.17
C ILE A 172 -16.37 -9.52 -7.87
N VAL A 173 -15.27 -10.19 -8.23
CA VAL A 173 -15.27 -11.49 -8.92
C VAL A 173 -14.89 -12.64 -7.99
N TRP A 174 -14.21 -12.34 -6.87
CA TRP A 174 -13.90 -13.28 -5.80
C TRP A 174 -13.82 -12.54 -4.47
N ALA A 175 -14.15 -13.22 -3.37
CA ALA A 175 -13.99 -12.69 -2.03
C ALA A 175 -13.69 -13.81 -1.03
N TRP A 176 -12.83 -13.53 -0.05
CA TRP A 176 -12.52 -14.46 1.02
C TRP A 176 -12.97 -13.90 2.38
N TYR A 177 -13.54 -14.79 3.18
CA TYR A 177 -14.08 -14.48 4.50
C TYR A 177 -13.39 -15.35 5.57
N ALA A 178 -12.62 -14.72 6.43
CA ALA A 178 -11.94 -15.43 7.53
C ALA A 178 -12.93 -16.14 8.47
N ARG A 179 -14.16 -15.64 8.62
CA ARG A 179 -15.20 -16.26 9.46
C ARG A 179 -15.56 -17.69 9.07
N ASP A 180 -15.39 -18.06 7.82
CA ASP A 180 -15.74 -19.41 7.34
C ASP A 180 -14.75 -20.46 7.88
N HIS A 181 -13.58 -20.02 8.40
CA HIS A 181 -12.50 -20.85 8.91
C HIS A 181 -12.16 -20.58 10.37
N PHE A 182 -12.27 -19.33 10.84
CA PHE A 182 -11.75 -18.86 12.13
C PHE A 182 -12.85 -18.30 13.05
N ASN A 183 -14.08 -18.78 12.96
CA ASN A 183 -15.26 -18.32 13.72
C ASN A 183 -15.36 -18.89 15.15
N LYS A 184 -14.33 -19.56 15.66
CA LYS A 184 -14.28 -20.16 17.00
C LYS A 184 -13.18 -19.52 17.84
N PRO A 185 -13.23 -19.64 19.19
CA PRO A 185 -12.10 -19.26 20.04
C PRO A 185 -10.81 -19.98 19.64
N PRO A 186 -9.63 -19.36 19.74
CA PRO A 186 -9.45 -18.00 20.27
C PRO A 186 -9.74 -16.89 19.25
N TYR A 187 -9.81 -17.19 17.94
CA TYR A 187 -9.78 -16.21 16.86
C TYR A 187 -11.02 -15.31 16.84
N LYS A 188 -12.23 -15.86 17.08
CA LYS A 188 -13.46 -15.06 17.05
C LYS A 188 -13.51 -13.92 18.09
N ASP A 189 -12.73 -14.05 19.16
CA ASP A 189 -12.73 -13.12 20.29
C ASP A 189 -11.58 -12.08 20.20
N ILE A 190 -10.75 -12.19 19.17
CA ILE A 190 -9.68 -11.21 18.91
C ILE A 190 -10.29 -9.94 18.33
N TYR A 191 -9.87 -8.79 18.83
CA TYR A 191 -10.19 -7.50 18.24
C TYR A 191 -9.12 -6.47 18.62
N GLU A 192 -8.35 -6.01 17.63
CA GLU A 192 -7.38 -4.93 17.79
C GLU A 192 -7.35 -4.09 16.50
N GLU A 193 -8.02 -2.93 16.52
CA GLU A 193 -8.20 -2.08 15.35
C GLU A 193 -8.86 -2.81 14.15
N GLY A 194 -9.73 -3.76 14.47
CA GLY A 194 -10.37 -4.70 13.57
C GLY A 194 -10.30 -6.13 14.08
N TRP A 195 -11.05 -7.03 13.47
CA TRP A 195 -11.05 -8.44 13.85
C TRP A 195 -9.78 -9.15 13.38
N THR A 196 -9.54 -9.17 12.07
CA THR A 196 -8.34 -9.79 11.52
C THR A 196 -7.21 -8.79 11.32
N HIS A 197 -7.55 -7.53 11.06
CA HIS A 197 -6.63 -6.50 10.60
C HIS A 197 -5.76 -7.01 9.44
N THR A 198 -6.40 -7.68 8.44
CA THR A 198 -5.71 -8.17 7.26
C THR A 198 -4.97 -7.02 6.58
N ASN A 199 -3.67 -7.17 6.38
CA ASN A 199 -2.80 -6.09 5.92
C ASN A 199 -2.02 -6.40 4.64
N ALA A 200 -2.03 -7.64 4.17
CA ALA A 200 -1.47 -8.01 2.88
C ALA A 200 -2.16 -9.24 2.29
N ALA A 201 -2.20 -9.33 0.96
CA ALA A 201 -2.62 -10.52 0.24
C ALA A 201 -1.94 -10.58 -1.14
N SER A 202 -1.36 -11.72 -1.51
CA SER A 202 -0.73 -11.90 -2.81
C SER A 202 -1.18 -13.19 -3.49
N ARG A 203 -1.34 -13.14 -4.82
CA ARG A 203 -1.73 -14.30 -5.64
C ARG A 203 -0.51 -15.08 -6.07
N LEU A 204 -0.45 -16.36 -5.70
CA LEU A 204 0.63 -17.25 -6.07
C LEU A 204 0.49 -17.78 -7.52
N PRO A 205 1.59 -18.20 -8.17
CA PRO A 205 1.56 -18.76 -9.52
C PRO A 205 0.68 -20.01 -9.67
N ASN A 206 0.46 -20.77 -8.60
CA ASN A 206 -0.41 -21.96 -8.58
C ASN A 206 -1.91 -21.60 -8.47
N GLY A 207 -2.26 -20.31 -8.37
CA GLY A 207 -3.61 -19.80 -8.19
C GLY A 207 -4.08 -19.65 -6.74
N ASN A 208 -3.32 -20.16 -5.78
CA ASN A 208 -3.59 -19.92 -4.36
C ASN A 208 -3.33 -18.45 -3.98
N THR A 209 -3.84 -18.03 -2.85
CA THR A 209 -3.63 -16.67 -2.31
C THR A 209 -3.00 -16.77 -0.94
N LEU A 210 -1.89 -16.07 -0.72
CA LEU A 210 -1.40 -15.77 0.62
C LEU A 210 -2.22 -14.62 1.19
N ILE A 211 -2.58 -14.73 2.46
CA ILE A 211 -3.34 -13.69 3.17
C ILE A 211 -2.71 -13.53 4.56
N SER A 212 -2.47 -12.29 4.96
CA SER A 212 -1.88 -11.94 6.26
C SER A 212 -2.94 -11.36 7.21
N PRO A 213 -3.71 -12.18 7.96
CA PRO A 213 -4.54 -11.71 9.06
C PRO A 213 -3.65 -11.33 10.25
N ARG A 214 -3.21 -10.08 10.30
CA ARG A 214 -2.21 -9.53 11.23
C ARG A 214 -2.49 -9.90 12.69
N ASN A 215 -3.74 -9.77 13.12
CA ASN A 215 -4.13 -10.00 14.52
C ASN A 215 -4.09 -11.49 14.93
N PHE A 216 -4.06 -12.39 13.95
CA PHE A 216 -3.99 -13.83 14.22
C PHE A 216 -2.55 -14.32 14.36
N ASN A 217 -1.54 -13.48 14.04
CA ASN A 217 -0.12 -13.80 14.15
C ASN A 217 0.33 -15.00 13.30
N PHE A 218 -0.27 -15.17 12.13
CA PHE A 218 0.13 -16.15 11.11
C PHE A 218 -0.28 -15.67 9.71
N VAL A 219 0.19 -16.33 8.70
CA VAL A 219 -0.23 -16.19 7.30
C VAL A 219 -1.07 -17.40 6.93
N VAL A 220 -2.10 -17.24 6.11
CA VAL A 220 -2.85 -18.36 5.53
C VAL A 220 -2.59 -18.44 4.04
N GLU A 221 -2.47 -19.65 3.52
CA GLU A 221 -2.57 -19.95 2.11
C GLU A 221 -3.95 -20.53 1.84
N VAL A 222 -4.69 -19.94 0.91
CA VAL A 222 -6.02 -20.39 0.51
C VAL A 222 -6.02 -20.78 -0.97
N ASP A 223 -6.80 -21.81 -1.31
CA ASP A 223 -7.00 -22.22 -2.70
C ASP A 223 -7.95 -21.26 -3.45
N PRO A 224 -8.11 -21.39 -4.79
CA PRO A 224 -9.03 -20.56 -5.55
C PRO A 224 -10.51 -20.66 -5.11
N GLN A 225 -10.91 -21.73 -4.42
CA GLN A 225 -12.23 -21.91 -3.87
C GLN A 225 -12.39 -21.24 -2.49
N GLY A 226 -11.29 -20.73 -1.93
CA GLY A 226 -11.26 -20.04 -0.62
C GLY A 226 -11.03 -20.97 0.57
N ALA A 227 -10.78 -22.27 0.34
CA ALA A 227 -10.45 -23.19 1.43
C ALA A 227 -9.02 -22.96 1.92
N VAL A 228 -8.81 -22.99 3.24
CA VAL A 228 -7.48 -22.86 3.85
C VAL A 228 -6.69 -24.14 3.57
N VAL A 229 -5.59 -23.98 2.81
CA VAL A 229 -4.64 -25.07 2.51
C VAL A 229 -3.71 -25.30 3.69
N ARG A 230 -3.20 -24.22 4.29
CA ARG A 230 -2.34 -24.24 5.49
C ARG A 230 -2.30 -22.89 6.18
N THR A 231 -1.90 -22.94 7.45
CA THR A 231 -1.44 -21.79 8.23
C THR A 231 0.09 -21.80 8.32
N ILE A 232 0.72 -20.64 8.33
CA ILE A 232 2.16 -20.48 8.27
C ILE A 232 2.62 -19.52 9.36
N GLY A 233 3.62 -19.91 10.15
CA GLY A 233 4.29 -19.04 11.10
C GLY A 233 3.60 -18.93 12.45
N GLU A 234 2.70 -19.84 12.82
CA GLU A 234 2.13 -19.91 14.16
C GLU A 234 3.25 -20.04 15.22
N GLY A 235 3.21 -19.16 16.25
CA GLY A 235 4.24 -19.10 17.28
C GLY A 235 5.55 -18.39 16.86
N ILE A 236 5.74 -18.14 15.56
CA ILE A 236 6.91 -17.45 14.99
C ILE A 236 6.59 -16.00 14.73
N PHE A 237 5.48 -15.75 14.00
CA PHE A 237 5.09 -14.41 13.59
C PHE A 237 4.35 -13.65 14.69
N HIS A 238 4.49 -12.33 14.66
CA HIS A 238 3.74 -11.42 15.51
C HIS A 238 3.44 -10.15 14.71
N LYS A 239 2.15 -9.89 14.49
CA LYS A 239 1.68 -8.73 13.70
C LYS A 239 2.46 -8.58 12.38
N GLN A 240 2.58 -9.68 11.68
CA GLN A 240 3.34 -9.77 10.44
C GLN A 240 2.73 -8.90 9.34
N HIS A 241 3.58 -8.48 8.41
CA HIS A 241 3.22 -7.72 7.21
C HIS A 241 3.88 -8.36 6.00
N ASP A 242 3.27 -8.17 4.86
CA ASP A 242 3.78 -8.38 3.51
C ASP A 242 4.51 -9.74 3.31
N PRO A 243 3.78 -10.87 3.37
CA PRO A 243 4.37 -12.18 3.17
C PRO A 243 4.67 -12.43 1.68
N GLU A 244 5.92 -12.75 1.36
CA GLU A 244 6.36 -13.15 0.04
C GLU A 244 6.71 -14.66 0.00
N MET A 245 6.13 -15.40 -0.93
CA MET A 245 6.54 -16.80 -1.20
C MET A 245 7.75 -16.80 -2.12
N LEU A 246 8.89 -17.28 -1.61
CA LEU A 246 10.13 -17.34 -2.35
C LEU A 246 10.20 -18.56 -3.29
N PRO A 247 10.96 -18.48 -4.39
CA PRO A 247 11.11 -19.61 -5.34
C PRO A 247 11.68 -20.90 -4.74
N ASN A 248 12.41 -20.80 -3.62
CA ASN A 248 12.95 -21.95 -2.89
C ASN A 248 11.91 -22.65 -1.98
N GLY A 249 10.67 -22.14 -1.94
CA GLY A 249 9.59 -22.66 -1.10
C GLY A 249 9.60 -22.13 0.34
N HIS A 250 10.46 -21.16 0.64
CA HIS A 250 10.42 -20.43 1.92
C HIS A 250 9.44 -19.26 1.85
N ILE A 251 9.12 -18.68 3.00
CA ILE A 251 8.34 -17.44 3.10
C ILE A 251 9.19 -16.35 3.75
N LEU A 252 9.19 -15.17 3.13
CA LEU A 252 9.79 -13.95 3.68
C LEU A 252 8.66 -13.07 4.24
N VAL A 253 8.86 -12.48 5.42
CA VAL A 253 7.82 -11.73 6.13
C VAL A 253 8.44 -10.59 6.93
N ALA A 254 7.84 -9.40 6.89
CA ALA A 254 8.13 -8.34 7.85
C ALA A 254 7.44 -8.66 9.18
N ASN A 255 8.22 -8.95 10.22
CA ASN A 255 7.74 -9.47 11.51
C ASN A 255 7.90 -8.43 12.64
N HIS A 256 6.81 -8.11 13.33
CA HIS A 256 6.81 -7.15 14.44
C HIS A 256 7.15 -7.77 15.81
N LYS A 257 7.62 -9.01 15.87
CA LYS A 257 8.20 -9.56 17.10
C LYS A 257 9.45 -8.77 17.45
N ILE A 258 9.52 -8.24 18.65
CA ILE A 258 10.65 -7.42 19.10
C ILE A 258 11.90 -8.29 19.28
N PRO A 259 13.06 -7.90 18.70
CA PRO A 259 13.29 -6.74 17.84
C PRO A 259 12.64 -6.91 16.47
N HIS A 260 12.05 -5.83 15.94
CA HIS A 260 11.41 -5.85 14.62
C HIS A 260 12.41 -6.20 13.53
N ARG A 261 12.04 -7.13 12.64
CA ARG A 261 12.91 -7.58 11.53
C ARG A 261 12.13 -8.30 10.44
N ALA A 262 12.68 -8.37 9.25
CA ALA A 262 12.25 -9.34 8.26
C ALA A 262 12.82 -10.71 8.63
N VAL A 263 12.02 -11.76 8.42
CA VAL A 263 12.42 -13.16 8.66
C VAL A 263 12.07 -14.02 7.46
N GLU A 264 12.96 -14.95 7.11
CA GLU A 264 12.71 -16.00 6.15
C GLU A 264 12.53 -17.32 6.89
N VAL A 265 11.45 -18.03 6.61
CA VAL A 265 11.10 -19.29 7.25
C VAL A 265 11.05 -20.41 6.20
N ASP A 266 11.75 -21.48 6.45
CA ASP A 266 11.63 -22.72 5.67
C ASP A 266 10.30 -23.42 6.02
N LEU A 267 9.41 -23.57 5.05
CA LEU A 267 8.09 -24.14 5.25
C LEU A 267 8.10 -25.67 5.48
N ASN A 268 9.21 -26.35 5.19
CA ASN A 268 9.34 -27.80 5.45
C ASN A 268 9.74 -28.09 6.91
N THR A 269 10.60 -27.23 7.48
CA THR A 269 11.09 -27.40 8.85
C THR A 269 10.39 -26.52 9.87
N GLY A 270 9.77 -25.41 9.42
CA GLY A 270 9.21 -24.39 10.29
C GLY A 270 10.27 -23.51 10.98
N GLU A 271 11.53 -23.57 10.54
CA GLU A 271 12.63 -22.85 11.16
C GLU A 271 12.90 -21.51 10.48
N ILE A 272 13.30 -20.50 11.26
CA ILE A 272 13.83 -19.24 10.73
C ILE A 272 15.24 -19.52 10.19
N VAL A 273 15.41 -19.41 8.86
CA VAL A 273 16.70 -19.66 8.18
C VAL A 273 17.48 -18.37 7.91
N TRP A 274 16.81 -17.23 7.92
CA TRP A 274 17.43 -15.91 7.75
C TRP A 274 16.62 -14.84 8.49
N GLN A 275 17.30 -13.79 8.90
CA GLN A 275 16.67 -12.61 9.49
C GLN A 275 17.47 -11.35 9.16
N SER A 276 16.76 -10.24 8.98
CA SER A 276 17.38 -8.96 8.65
C SER A 276 18.21 -8.41 9.82
N SER A 277 19.29 -7.73 9.47
CA SER A 277 20.05 -6.83 10.36
C SER A 277 19.60 -5.37 10.16
N GLY A 278 20.15 -4.46 10.95
CA GLY A 278 19.99 -3.02 10.74
C GLY A 278 18.83 -2.36 11.47
N PHE A 279 17.93 -3.13 12.08
CA PHE A 279 16.76 -2.62 12.82
C PHE A 279 16.79 -2.92 14.32
N GLU A 280 17.83 -3.55 14.83
CA GLU A 280 17.90 -4.09 16.22
C GLU A 280 17.82 -3.01 17.31
N ARG A 281 18.24 -1.78 16.99
CA ARG A 281 18.24 -0.64 17.91
C ARG A 281 17.01 0.26 17.76
N ASP A 282 16.22 0.01 16.71
CA ASP A 282 15.08 0.83 16.38
C ASP A 282 13.81 0.13 16.89
N ALA A 283 13.07 0.76 17.77
CA ALA A 283 11.71 0.33 18.13
C ALA A 283 10.71 0.58 16.99
N ILE A 284 11.22 0.74 15.76
CA ILE A 284 10.47 1.17 14.57
C ILE A 284 10.02 -0.07 13.81
N PRO A 285 8.73 -0.19 13.49
CA PRO A 285 8.21 -1.33 12.76
C PRO A 285 8.86 -1.49 11.38
N VAL A 286 9.21 -2.73 11.04
CA VAL A 286 9.48 -3.15 9.66
C VAL A 286 8.14 -3.44 8.99
N ARG A 287 7.87 -2.82 7.84
CA ARG A 287 6.56 -2.86 7.19
C ARG A 287 6.51 -3.76 5.97
N ASP A 288 7.66 -3.96 5.35
CA ASP A 288 7.76 -4.59 4.04
C ASP A 288 9.13 -5.26 3.88
N ALA A 289 9.20 -6.36 3.11
CA ALA A 289 10.44 -7.05 2.85
C ALA A 289 10.35 -7.85 1.54
N ASP A 290 11.15 -7.46 0.53
CA ASP A 290 11.19 -8.09 -0.79
C ASP A 290 12.51 -8.77 -1.07
N ARG A 291 12.48 -9.97 -1.65
CA ARG A 291 13.67 -10.64 -2.18
C ARG A 291 14.00 -10.12 -3.57
N LEU A 292 15.15 -9.47 -3.70
CA LEU A 292 15.63 -8.92 -4.97
C LEU A 292 16.22 -10.02 -5.88
N PRO A 293 16.21 -9.82 -7.22
CA PRO A 293 16.72 -10.81 -8.18
C PRO A 293 18.19 -11.23 -8.01
N ASN A 294 19.02 -10.38 -7.38
CA ASN A 294 20.42 -10.70 -7.05
C ASN A 294 20.58 -11.50 -5.74
N GLY A 295 19.47 -11.87 -5.08
CA GLY A 295 19.46 -12.59 -3.81
C GLY A 295 19.55 -11.70 -2.57
N ASN A 296 19.73 -10.39 -2.71
CA ASN A 296 19.63 -9.45 -1.61
C ASN A 296 18.16 -9.29 -1.15
N THR A 297 17.96 -8.71 0.03
CA THR A 297 16.61 -8.40 0.54
C THR A 297 16.48 -6.89 0.76
N LEU A 298 15.47 -6.28 0.16
CA LEU A 298 15.06 -4.92 0.47
C LEU A 298 14.11 -4.97 1.68
N VAL A 299 14.38 -4.19 2.71
CA VAL A 299 13.57 -4.15 3.93
C VAL A 299 13.17 -2.72 4.23
N THR A 300 11.87 -2.48 4.31
CA THR A 300 11.31 -1.16 4.54
C THR A 300 10.85 -1.01 5.99
N GLY A 301 11.46 -0.09 6.70
CA GLY A 301 11.02 0.39 8.01
C GLY A 301 10.58 1.85 7.93
N THR A 302 9.91 2.33 8.95
CA THR A 302 9.28 3.66 8.96
C THR A 302 10.25 4.82 8.66
N THR A 303 11.51 4.74 9.08
CA THR A 303 12.47 5.84 8.91
C THR A 303 13.65 5.51 8.00
N LYS A 304 13.74 4.27 7.56
CA LYS A 304 14.79 3.82 6.66
C LYS A 304 14.37 2.63 5.81
N ILE A 305 15.00 2.51 4.67
CA ILE A 305 14.90 1.36 3.76
C ILE A 305 16.33 0.84 3.61
N VAL A 306 16.52 -0.46 3.80
CA VAL A 306 17.85 -1.08 3.70
C VAL A 306 17.84 -2.24 2.71
N GLU A 307 18.88 -2.34 1.90
CA GLU A 307 19.17 -3.53 1.12
C GLU A 307 20.28 -4.33 1.81
N ILE A 308 19.99 -5.59 2.09
CA ILE A 308 20.86 -6.49 2.83
C ILE A 308 21.24 -7.63 1.90
N SER A 309 22.53 -7.88 1.72
CA SER A 309 23.03 -9.02 0.95
C SER A 309 22.78 -10.36 1.67
N ALA A 310 22.87 -11.45 0.93
CA ALA A 310 22.64 -12.79 1.48
C ALA A 310 23.57 -13.14 2.67
N ASP A 311 24.79 -12.56 2.70
CA ASP A 311 25.76 -12.69 3.81
C ASP A 311 25.48 -11.74 4.99
N GLY A 312 24.36 -10.97 4.95
CA GLY A 312 23.91 -10.10 6.03
C GLY A 312 24.54 -8.70 6.06
N GLN A 313 25.30 -8.31 5.01
CA GLN A 313 25.87 -6.97 4.93
C GLN A 313 24.82 -5.98 4.42
N ILE A 314 24.69 -4.81 5.06
CA ILE A 314 23.94 -3.69 4.50
C ILE A 314 24.74 -3.10 3.33
N VAL A 315 24.19 -3.17 2.13
CA VAL A 315 24.86 -2.73 0.88
C VAL A 315 24.27 -1.45 0.32
N TRP A 316 23.06 -1.11 0.73
CA TRP A 316 22.43 0.17 0.44
C TRP A 316 21.50 0.57 1.59
N GLN A 317 21.50 1.84 1.96
CA GLN A 317 20.60 2.36 2.99
C GLN A 317 20.16 3.78 2.65
N LEU A 318 18.84 3.96 2.54
CA LEU A 318 18.17 5.25 2.46
C LEU A 318 17.47 5.52 3.79
N LYS A 319 17.56 6.74 4.31
CA LYS A 319 16.90 7.10 5.56
C LYS A 319 16.43 8.56 5.61
N LEU A 320 15.50 8.82 6.53
CA LEU A 320 15.05 10.15 6.90
C LEU A 320 16.01 10.79 7.89
N ARG A 321 16.36 12.07 7.67
CA ARG A 321 17.12 12.92 8.59
C ARG A 321 16.21 13.89 9.31
N GLY A 322 16.58 14.21 10.55
CA GLY A 322 15.90 15.26 11.32
C GLY A 322 14.45 14.96 11.69
N VAL A 323 13.93 13.79 11.33
CA VAL A 323 12.58 13.38 11.68
C VAL A 323 12.59 12.89 13.12
N ASN A 324 11.91 13.62 13.98
CA ASN A 324 11.69 13.25 15.37
C ASN A 324 10.19 13.06 15.58
N PHE A 325 9.71 11.85 15.42
CA PHE A 325 8.34 11.50 15.75
C PHE A 325 8.15 11.56 17.26
N LYS A 326 7.48 12.60 17.75
CA LYS A 326 7.37 12.94 19.17
C LYS A 326 6.45 12.02 19.95
N ASN A 327 5.58 11.29 19.28
CA ASN A 327 4.67 10.39 19.97
C ASN A 327 4.62 9.01 19.28
N PRO A 328 4.32 7.93 20.05
CA PRO A 328 4.29 6.57 19.50
C PRO A 328 3.31 6.35 18.35
N ARG A 329 2.23 7.13 18.26
CA ARG A 329 1.28 7.04 17.14
C ARG A 329 1.87 7.56 15.84
N ASP A 330 2.76 8.57 15.90
CA ASP A 330 3.47 9.07 14.73
C ASP A 330 4.43 8.00 14.19
N TRP A 331 5.10 7.23 15.04
CA TRP A 331 5.97 6.12 14.64
C TRP A 331 5.21 4.98 13.96
N ALA A 332 3.95 4.79 14.33
CA ALA A 332 3.11 3.75 13.75
C ALA A 332 2.57 4.13 12.36
N GLY A 333 2.49 5.42 12.03
CA GLY A 333 1.74 5.87 10.87
C GLY A 333 2.48 6.80 9.91
N LEU A 334 3.60 7.39 10.33
CA LEU A 334 4.35 8.34 9.49
C LEU A 334 5.68 7.74 9.02
N GLY A 335 6.16 8.21 7.88
CA GLY A 335 7.42 7.79 7.27
C GLY A 335 7.23 6.91 6.04
N PHE A 336 8.09 5.93 5.85
CA PHE A 336 7.97 4.96 4.77
C PHE A 336 7.05 3.81 5.19
N TYR A 337 6.27 3.29 4.25
CA TYR A 337 5.40 2.15 4.50
C TYR A 337 5.77 0.97 3.60
N LYS A 338 5.81 1.17 2.28
CA LYS A 338 6.24 0.19 1.30
C LYS A 338 7.23 0.82 0.33
N ALA A 339 8.16 0.02 -0.17
CA ALA A 339 9.13 0.44 -1.18
C ALA A 339 9.43 -0.70 -2.14
N GLU A 340 9.46 -0.41 -3.42
CA GLU A 340 9.75 -1.36 -4.49
C GLU A 340 11.06 -0.98 -5.21
N ARG A 341 11.98 -1.93 -5.39
CA ARG A 341 13.16 -1.76 -6.21
C ARG A 341 12.88 -2.11 -7.66
N ILE A 342 12.91 -1.11 -8.51
CA ILE A 342 12.66 -1.22 -9.95
C ILE A 342 13.98 -1.44 -10.68
N ALA A 343 14.07 -2.51 -11.46
CA ALA A 343 15.23 -2.82 -12.28
C ALA A 343 15.53 -1.71 -13.30
N PRO A 344 16.80 -1.49 -13.68
CA PRO A 344 17.10 -0.59 -14.80
C PRO A 344 16.52 -1.14 -16.10
N HIS A 345 16.01 -0.23 -16.93
CA HIS A 345 15.49 -0.54 -18.28
C HIS A 345 16.62 -0.75 -19.26
#